data_61dc683d0bbc6958e849795c576047c3
#
_entry.id   61dc683d0bbc6958e849795c576047c3
#
_cell.length_a   1.000
_cell.length_b   1.000
_cell.length_c   1.000
_cell.angle_alpha   90.00
_cell.angle_beta   90.00
_cell.angle_gamma   90.00
#
_symmetry.space_group_name_H-M   'P 1'
#
loop_
_entity.id
_entity.type
_entity.pdbx_description
1 polymer ?
#
loop_
_entity_poly.entity_id
_entity_poly.type
_entity_poly.pdbx_seq_one_letter_code
_entity_poly.pdbx_strand_id
1 'polypeptide(L)'
;MANNTNKQRLLTAADIYSDAEFPLFKNDAERIKYMKKAYGNMSIAKSFAIFYGIEVSQETKQNKSINMVQVIELGKIYSGVVKSFGKNGIVFEVPGVKDEIVSKENFNDCADAINNYLLNHNNKLLFEVREHKDNRYIVSVISAYYKQWTNTINKAIQHEQGINVHIDSLVKGGYICHTDITPLCQLTGKTYTHSVFIPGSHIVLNIEYDFEKWVGQDVTIVPQKFVEFRRDMKTGLIENSLVGSRKKVLQIVGMNNIHEIYSKWLLASSDERVKYVPETFEGTVTGIINSSNKTGIFVELNNKFITGLMPIDAMDLLDYHPGDPIQVKISEFEVQEGKDPFVYNKKGQLLKSNVRPVFELA
;
A
#
# COMPACT_ATOMS: atom_id res chain seq x y z
N MET A 1 -51.06 -3.60 12.69
CA MET A 1 -50.13 -4.20 11.72
C MET A 1 -49.15 -3.14 11.29
N ALA A 2 -48.00 -3.12 11.94
CA ALA A 2 -46.95 -2.15 11.64
C ALA A 2 -46.05 -2.76 10.57
N ASN A 3 -46.11 -2.19 9.37
CA ASN A 3 -45.15 -2.50 8.30
C ASN A 3 -43.76 -2.03 8.69
N ASN A 4 -42.97 -2.93 9.25
CA ASN A 4 -41.55 -2.75 9.46
C ASN A 4 -40.83 -2.92 8.11
N THR A 5 -40.94 -1.95 7.25
CA THR A 5 -40.02 -1.82 6.13
C THR A 5 -38.68 -1.39 6.72
N ASN A 6 -37.80 -2.34 6.99
CA ASN A 6 -36.37 -2.10 7.16
C ASN A 6 -35.85 -1.46 5.86
N LYS A 7 -36.06 -0.15 5.73
CA LYS A 7 -35.29 0.66 4.80
C LYS A 7 -33.83 0.60 5.31
N GLN A 8 -33.06 -0.34 4.80
CA GLN A 8 -31.60 -0.26 4.94
C GLN A 8 -31.18 1.14 4.49
N ARG A 9 -30.83 1.98 5.45
CA ARG A 9 -30.30 3.31 5.19
C ARG A 9 -29.03 3.12 4.38
N LEU A 10 -29.05 3.53 3.13
CA LEU A 10 -27.85 3.58 2.32
C LEU A 10 -26.92 4.62 2.94
N LEU A 11 -25.73 4.20 3.35
CA LEU A 11 -24.71 5.10 3.87
C LEU A 11 -24.39 6.18 2.82
N THR A 12 -24.29 7.42 3.25
CA THR A 12 -23.81 8.51 2.41
C THR A 12 -22.29 8.44 2.31
N ALA A 13 -21.68 9.09 1.34
CA ALA A 13 -20.24 9.21 1.30
C ALA A 13 -19.70 9.86 2.60
N ALA A 14 -20.47 10.80 3.19
CA ALA A 14 -20.15 11.43 4.47
C ALA A 14 -20.27 10.49 5.68
N ASP A 15 -21.10 9.45 5.62
CA ASP A 15 -21.22 8.46 6.70
C ASP A 15 -20.01 7.51 6.75
N ILE A 16 -19.27 7.38 5.65
CA ILE A 16 -18.14 6.43 5.52
C ILE A 16 -16.80 7.15 5.56
N TYR A 17 -16.75 8.37 5.05
CA TYR A 17 -15.53 9.19 5.00
C TYR A 17 -15.85 10.56 5.60
N SER A 18 -15.21 10.85 6.72
CA SER A 18 -15.33 12.15 7.37
C SER A 18 -14.69 13.30 6.59
N ASP A 19 -13.85 12.96 5.58
CA ASP A 19 -13.14 13.92 4.74
C ASP A 19 -13.23 13.52 3.27
N ALA A 20 -13.51 14.48 2.44
CA ALA A 20 -14.01 14.47 1.07
C ALA A 20 -13.05 13.88 0.01
N GLU A 21 -12.69 12.63 0.09
CA GLU A 21 -11.95 11.96 -1.00
C GLU A 21 -12.84 11.36 -2.10
N PHE A 22 -14.17 11.44 -1.94
CA PHE A 22 -15.12 10.89 -2.92
C PHE A 22 -16.11 11.96 -3.41
N PRO A 23 -16.57 11.85 -4.66
CA PRO A 23 -17.59 12.78 -5.16
C PRO A 23 -18.82 12.73 -4.25
N LEU A 24 -19.10 13.83 -3.59
CA LEU A 24 -20.29 14.00 -2.77
C LEU A 24 -21.53 13.93 -3.66
N PHE A 25 -22.30 12.88 -3.49
CA PHE A 25 -23.60 12.77 -4.16
C PHE A 25 -24.59 13.73 -3.48
N LYS A 26 -25.31 14.51 -4.26
CA LYS A 26 -26.29 15.48 -3.75
C LYS A 26 -27.41 14.83 -2.94
N ASN A 27 -27.71 13.58 -3.23
CA ASN A 27 -28.74 12.81 -2.53
C ASN A 27 -28.59 11.29 -2.83
N ASP A 28 -29.36 10.48 -2.10
CA ASP A 28 -29.35 9.02 -2.24
C ASP A 28 -29.81 8.54 -3.63
N ALA A 29 -30.70 9.27 -4.30
CA ALA A 29 -31.18 8.87 -5.63
C ALA A 29 -30.04 9.00 -6.69
N GLU A 30 -29.22 10.04 -6.60
CA GLU A 30 -28.07 10.23 -7.48
C GLU A 30 -27.01 9.15 -7.23
N ARG A 31 -26.73 8.83 -5.97
CA ARG A 31 -25.85 7.74 -5.58
C ARG A 31 -26.33 6.38 -6.09
N ILE A 32 -27.61 6.06 -5.92
CA ILE A 32 -28.19 4.81 -6.42
C ILE A 32 -28.09 4.72 -7.95
N LYS A 33 -28.33 5.85 -8.66
CA LYS A 33 -28.21 5.92 -10.11
C LYS A 33 -26.76 5.67 -10.56
N TYR A 34 -25.78 6.24 -9.86
CA TYR A 34 -24.36 6.00 -10.12
C TYR A 34 -23.99 4.54 -9.91
N MET A 35 -24.38 3.94 -8.79
CA MET A 35 -24.10 2.55 -8.45
C MET A 35 -24.73 1.57 -9.46
N LYS A 36 -25.95 1.82 -9.89
CA LYS A 36 -26.60 1.03 -10.95
C LYS A 36 -25.86 1.14 -12.28
N LYS A 37 -25.38 2.34 -12.64
CA LYS A 37 -24.60 2.55 -13.87
C LYS A 37 -23.25 1.85 -13.83
N ALA A 38 -22.58 1.88 -12.66
CA ALA A 38 -21.25 1.29 -12.50
C ALA A 38 -21.26 -0.24 -12.38
N TYR A 39 -22.29 -0.81 -11.75
CA TYR A 39 -22.32 -2.22 -11.35
C TYR A 39 -23.53 -3.01 -11.91
N GLY A 40 -24.30 -2.41 -12.78
CA GLY A 40 -25.41 -3.08 -13.48
C GLY A 40 -26.55 -3.53 -12.55
N ASN A 41 -27.04 -4.77 -12.78
CA ASN A 41 -28.18 -5.33 -12.05
C ASN A 41 -27.85 -5.94 -10.68
N MET A 42 -26.69 -5.68 -10.12
CA MET A 42 -26.36 -6.12 -8.77
C MET A 42 -27.25 -5.43 -7.73
N SER A 43 -27.50 -6.10 -6.60
CA SER A 43 -28.16 -5.45 -5.48
C SER A 43 -27.33 -4.25 -5.01
N ILE A 44 -27.99 -3.20 -4.57
CA ILE A 44 -27.32 -1.96 -4.12
C ILE A 44 -26.29 -2.25 -3.02
N ALA A 45 -26.65 -3.14 -2.06
CA ALA A 45 -25.73 -3.55 -1.00
C ALA A 45 -24.45 -4.21 -1.54
N LYS A 46 -24.60 -5.10 -2.54
CA LYS A 46 -23.46 -5.78 -3.18
C LYS A 46 -22.59 -4.80 -3.99
N SER A 47 -23.22 -3.87 -4.71
CA SER A 47 -22.52 -2.83 -5.44
C SER A 47 -21.73 -1.90 -4.50
N PHE A 48 -22.30 -1.57 -3.34
CA PHE A 48 -21.62 -0.81 -2.28
C PHE A 48 -20.41 -1.55 -1.73
N ALA A 49 -20.59 -2.82 -1.39
CA ALA A 49 -19.48 -3.62 -0.85
C ALA A 49 -18.31 -3.71 -1.83
N ILE A 50 -18.58 -3.92 -3.12
CA ILE A 50 -17.53 -3.92 -4.16
C ILE A 50 -16.87 -2.54 -4.30
N PHE A 51 -17.68 -1.47 -4.29
CA PHE A 51 -17.18 -0.10 -4.41
C PHE A 51 -16.20 0.27 -3.27
N TYR A 52 -16.48 -0.20 -2.05
CA TYR A 52 -15.63 0.05 -0.89
C TYR A 52 -14.59 -1.05 -0.62
N GLY A 53 -14.42 -2.00 -1.55
CA GLY A 53 -13.45 -3.09 -1.40
C GLY A 53 -13.81 -4.10 -0.31
N ILE A 54 -15.05 -4.11 0.16
CA ILE A 54 -15.54 -5.08 1.12
C ILE A 54 -15.79 -6.40 0.37
N GLU A 55 -15.15 -7.49 0.78
CA GLU A 55 -15.41 -8.81 0.22
C GLU A 55 -16.88 -9.18 0.48
N VAL A 56 -17.67 -9.22 -0.59
CA VAL A 56 -19.02 -9.76 -0.52
C VAL A 56 -18.90 -11.27 -0.55
N SER A 57 -19.06 -11.91 0.60
CA SER A 57 -19.31 -13.34 0.62
C SER A 57 -20.51 -13.61 -0.30
N GLN A 58 -20.29 -14.40 -1.34
CA GLN A 58 -21.39 -14.85 -2.18
C GLN A 58 -22.33 -15.64 -1.27
N GLU A 59 -23.48 -15.06 -0.93
CA GLU A 59 -24.61 -15.87 -0.49
C GLU A 59 -24.92 -16.83 -1.64
N THR A 60 -24.38 -18.02 -1.51
CA THR A 60 -24.79 -19.14 -2.33
C THR A 60 -26.29 -19.32 -2.11
N LYS A 61 -27.11 -18.93 -3.13
CA LYS A 61 -28.45 -19.46 -3.26
C LYS A 61 -28.30 -20.96 -3.05
N GLN A 62 -28.95 -21.49 -2.02
CA GLN A 62 -29.13 -22.91 -1.84
C GLN A 62 -29.82 -23.45 -3.10
N ASN A 63 -29.05 -23.77 -4.10
CA ASN A 63 -29.49 -24.64 -5.17
C ASN A 63 -29.34 -26.07 -4.67
N LYS A 64 -30.43 -26.81 -4.71
CA LYS A 64 -30.57 -28.24 -4.48
C LYS A 64 -29.29 -28.98 -4.82
N SER A 65 -28.83 -29.76 -3.86
CA SER A 65 -27.68 -30.64 -3.91
C SER A 65 -27.69 -31.55 -5.15
N ILE A 66 -26.97 -31.13 -6.17
CA ILE A 66 -26.30 -32.10 -7.04
C ILE A 66 -25.02 -32.43 -6.28
N ASN A 67 -24.83 -33.69 -5.88
CA ASN A 67 -23.61 -34.21 -5.30
C ASN A 67 -22.50 -34.15 -6.37
N MET A 68 -22.03 -32.97 -6.73
CA MET A 68 -20.79 -32.81 -7.50
C MET A 68 -19.65 -33.10 -6.53
N VAL A 69 -18.94 -34.20 -6.75
CA VAL A 69 -17.65 -34.47 -6.13
C VAL A 69 -16.74 -33.31 -6.53
N GLN A 70 -16.42 -32.45 -5.59
CA GLN A 70 -15.54 -31.33 -5.84
C GLN A 70 -14.10 -31.88 -5.86
N VAL A 71 -13.44 -31.85 -7.01
CA VAL A 71 -12.02 -32.15 -7.14
C VAL A 71 -11.25 -30.89 -6.82
N ILE A 72 -10.36 -30.95 -5.82
CA ILE A 72 -9.46 -29.85 -5.52
C ILE A 72 -8.15 -30.03 -6.30
N GLU A 73 -7.63 -28.93 -6.86
CA GLU A 73 -6.51 -28.94 -7.80
C GLU A 73 -5.19 -28.60 -7.10
N LEU A 74 -4.11 -29.23 -7.57
CA LEU A 74 -2.75 -28.96 -7.08
C LEU A 74 -2.36 -27.49 -7.27
N GLY A 75 -1.65 -26.94 -6.29
CA GLY A 75 -1.14 -25.57 -6.31
C GLY A 75 -2.18 -24.47 -6.06
N LYS A 76 -3.48 -24.81 -5.98
CA LYS A 76 -4.54 -23.85 -5.65
C LYS A 76 -4.79 -23.74 -4.15
N ILE A 77 -5.30 -22.58 -3.75
CA ILE A 77 -5.64 -22.28 -2.35
C ILE A 77 -7.14 -22.48 -2.17
N TYR A 78 -7.47 -23.15 -1.07
CA TYR A 78 -8.83 -23.40 -0.63
C TYR A 78 -9.01 -22.99 0.83
N SER A 79 -10.26 -22.82 1.25
CA SER A 79 -10.64 -22.65 2.65
C SER A 79 -11.36 -23.91 3.11
N GLY A 80 -10.90 -24.51 4.20
CA GLY A 80 -11.50 -25.71 4.79
C GLY A 80 -11.82 -25.51 6.26
N VAL A 81 -12.85 -26.22 6.72
CA VAL A 81 -13.18 -26.29 8.16
C VAL A 81 -12.19 -27.23 8.83
N VAL A 82 -11.60 -26.81 9.94
CA VAL A 82 -10.71 -27.65 10.73
C VAL A 82 -11.52 -28.68 11.52
N LYS A 83 -11.31 -29.97 11.23
CA LYS A 83 -11.93 -31.09 11.97
C LYS A 83 -11.14 -31.48 13.19
N SER A 84 -9.84 -31.53 13.04
CA SER A 84 -8.93 -31.83 14.14
C SER A 84 -7.59 -31.11 13.97
N PHE A 85 -7.02 -30.75 15.09
CA PHE A 85 -5.74 -30.06 15.20
C PHE A 85 -4.91 -30.73 16.30
N GLY A 86 -3.67 -31.10 16.02
CA GLY A 86 -2.82 -31.77 16.99
C GLY A 86 -1.41 -32.12 16.49
N LYS A 87 -0.72 -33.00 17.21
CA LYS A 87 0.66 -33.38 16.93
C LYS A 87 0.91 -33.94 15.51
N ASN A 88 -0.13 -34.54 14.92
CA ASN A 88 -0.05 -35.14 13.58
C ASN A 88 -0.41 -34.16 12.45
N GLY A 89 -0.63 -32.88 12.77
CA GLY A 89 -1.03 -31.86 11.83
C GLY A 89 -2.49 -31.42 11.96
N ILE A 90 -3.03 -30.91 10.87
CA ILE A 90 -4.39 -30.38 10.79
C ILE A 90 -5.17 -31.21 9.76
N VAL A 91 -6.35 -31.69 10.15
CA VAL A 91 -7.29 -32.35 9.24
C VAL A 91 -8.41 -31.38 8.89
N PHE A 92 -8.69 -31.28 7.60
CA PHE A 92 -9.70 -30.38 7.06
C PHE A 92 -10.92 -31.11 6.51
N GLU A 93 -12.03 -30.41 6.49
CA GLU A 93 -13.22 -30.77 5.74
C GLU A 93 -13.53 -29.68 4.70
N VAL A 94 -13.76 -30.12 3.46
CA VAL A 94 -14.26 -29.30 2.38
C VAL A 94 -15.53 -29.96 1.83
N PRO A 95 -16.67 -29.25 1.77
CA PRO A 95 -17.91 -29.81 1.25
C PRO A 95 -17.73 -30.39 -0.15
N GLY A 96 -18.16 -31.64 -0.37
CA GLY A 96 -18.10 -32.33 -1.65
C GLY A 96 -16.75 -33.03 -1.94
N VAL A 97 -15.74 -32.88 -1.10
CA VAL A 97 -14.49 -33.66 -1.19
C VAL A 97 -14.58 -34.88 -0.29
N LYS A 98 -14.35 -36.08 -0.84
CA LYS A 98 -14.42 -37.33 -0.10
C LYS A 98 -13.08 -37.74 0.50
N ASP A 99 -11.99 -37.37 -0.18
CA ASP A 99 -10.64 -37.72 0.23
C ASP A 99 -10.24 -36.92 1.48
N GLU A 100 -9.41 -37.52 2.29
CA GLU A 100 -8.87 -36.87 3.48
C GLU A 100 -7.95 -35.72 3.10
N ILE A 101 -8.09 -34.56 3.76
CA ILE A 101 -7.26 -33.38 3.53
C ILE A 101 -6.45 -33.12 4.79
N VAL A 102 -5.11 -33.26 4.69
CA VAL A 102 -4.21 -33.20 5.86
C VAL A 102 -3.04 -32.26 5.61
N SER A 103 -2.81 -31.32 6.53
CA SER A 103 -1.53 -30.63 6.66
C SER A 103 -0.64 -31.38 7.66
N LYS A 104 0.62 -31.65 7.27
CA LYS A 104 1.62 -32.27 8.15
C LYS A 104 2.44 -31.24 8.93
N GLU A 105 2.12 -29.96 8.80
CA GLU A 105 2.80 -28.88 9.51
C GLU A 105 2.56 -28.97 11.02
N ASN A 106 3.62 -28.81 11.78
CA ASN A 106 3.55 -28.85 13.24
C ASN A 106 3.34 -27.45 13.80
N PHE A 107 2.19 -27.24 14.39
CA PHE A 107 1.82 -25.97 15.04
C PHE A 107 1.66 -26.11 16.57
N ASN A 108 2.21 -27.14 17.18
CA ASN A 108 2.03 -27.37 18.63
C ASN A 108 2.44 -26.17 19.48
N ASP A 109 3.53 -25.51 19.11
CA ASP A 109 4.04 -24.34 19.81
C ASP A 109 3.19 -23.05 19.62
N CYS A 110 2.17 -23.14 18.76
CA CYS A 110 1.26 -22.04 18.42
C CYS A 110 -0.20 -22.42 18.66
N ALA A 111 -0.46 -23.52 19.38
CA ALA A 111 -1.80 -24.10 19.50
C ALA A 111 -2.83 -23.08 20.01
N ASP A 112 -2.50 -22.30 21.03
CA ASP A 112 -3.41 -21.30 21.60
C ASP A 112 -3.71 -20.16 20.61
N ALA A 113 -2.70 -19.69 19.88
CA ALA A 113 -2.87 -18.65 18.87
C ALA A 113 -3.79 -19.14 17.74
N ILE A 114 -3.55 -20.37 17.25
CA ILE A 114 -4.39 -20.96 16.19
C ILE A 114 -5.82 -21.21 16.68
N ASN A 115 -6.01 -21.68 17.90
CA ASN A 115 -7.34 -21.84 18.47
C ASN A 115 -8.09 -20.50 18.55
N ASN A 116 -7.43 -19.44 18.99
CA ASN A 116 -8.00 -18.09 19.03
C ASN A 116 -8.31 -17.58 17.59
N TYR A 117 -7.43 -17.85 16.64
CA TYR A 117 -7.66 -17.51 15.24
C TYR A 117 -8.90 -18.24 14.71
N LEU A 118 -9.02 -19.56 14.94
CA LEU A 118 -10.13 -20.40 14.50
C LEU A 118 -11.49 -19.91 15.06
N LEU A 119 -11.53 -19.53 16.35
CA LEU A 119 -12.74 -18.97 16.97
C LEU A 119 -13.23 -17.71 16.24
N ASN A 120 -12.32 -16.85 15.81
CA ASN A 120 -12.63 -15.61 15.10
C ASN A 120 -12.91 -15.79 13.60
N HIS A 121 -12.58 -16.97 13.02
CA HIS A 121 -12.69 -17.24 11.58
C HIS A 121 -13.60 -18.42 11.25
N ASN A 122 -14.65 -18.64 12.05
CA ASN A 122 -15.65 -19.70 11.83
C ASN A 122 -15.01 -21.11 11.68
N ASN A 123 -13.97 -21.39 12.44
CA ASN A 123 -13.22 -22.64 12.43
C ASN A 123 -12.60 -22.99 11.06
N LYS A 124 -12.25 -21.98 10.25
CA LYS A 124 -11.70 -22.16 8.90
C LYS A 124 -10.26 -21.69 8.81
N LEU A 125 -9.45 -22.45 8.05
CA LEU A 125 -8.11 -22.01 7.63
C LEU A 125 -7.97 -22.12 6.10
N LEU A 126 -7.03 -21.34 5.58
CA LEU A 126 -6.58 -21.48 4.20
C LEU A 126 -5.53 -22.58 4.12
N PHE A 127 -5.54 -23.32 3.03
CA PHE A 127 -4.51 -24.29 2.70
C PHE A 127 -4.25 -24.34 1.19
N GLU A 128 -3.03 -24.66 0.81
CA GLU A 128 -2.63 -24.92 -0.56
C GLU A 128 -2.46 -26.41 -0.78
N VAL A 129 -3.01 -26.96 -1.86
CA VAL A 129 -2.87 -28.37 -2.21
C VAL A 129 -1.49 -28.61 -2.80
N ARG A 130 -0.70 -29.47 -2.15
CA ARG A 130 0.69 -29.82 -2.55
C ARG A 130 0.79 -31.13 -3.30
N GLU A 131 0.03 -32.11 -2.87
CA GLU A 131 0.09 -33.47 -3.41
C GLU A 131 -1.28 -34.15 -3.25
N HIS A 132 -1.61 -35.05 -4.15
CA HIS A 132 -2.74 -35.98 -4.00
C HIS A 132 -2.22 -37.42 -4.22
N LYS A 133 -2.34 -38.22 -3.19
CA LYS A 133 -1.86 -39.62 -3.19
C LYS A 133 -2.71 -40.48 -2.24
N ASP A 134 -3.00 -41.71 -2.63
CA ASP A 134 -3.69 -42.72 -1.81
C ASP A 134 -5.01 -42.19 -1.19
N ASN A 135 -5.86 -41.50 -1.99
CA ASN A 135 -7.11 -40.88 -1.57
C ASN A 135 -6.93 -39.84 -0.45
N ARG A 136 -5.77 -39.17 -0.46
CA ARG A 136 -5.41 -38.14 0.52
C ARG A 136 -4.80 -36.94 -0.17
N TYR A 137 -5.24 -35.76 0.17
CA TYR A 137 -4.63 -34.49 -0.19
C TYR A 137 -3.65 -34.06 0.90
N ILE A 138 -2.40 -33.90 0.55
CA ILE A 138 -1.38 -33.29 1.40
C ILE A 138 -1.39 -31.79 1.10
N VAL A 139 -1.59 -30.97 2.13
CA VAL A 139 -1.76 -29.54 2.00
C VAL A 139 -0.79 -28.76 2.89
N SER A 140 -0.56 -27.49 2.57
CA SER A 140 0.25 -26.56 3.36
C SER A 140 -0.55 -25.33 3.74
N VAL A 141 -0.67 -25.08 5.02
CA VAL A 141 -1.27 -23.88 5.60
C VAL A 141 -0.29 -22.71 5.46
N ILE A 142 0.95 -22.90 5.85
CA ILE A 142 2.00 -21.85 5.77
C ILE A 142 2.10 -21.31 4.36
N SER A 143 2.13 -22.19 3.38
CA SER A 143 2.22 -21.77 1.98
C SER A 143 0.99 -20.99 1.49
N ALA A 144 -0.21 -21.36 1.92
CA ALA A 144 -1.42 -20.65 1.56
C ALA A 144 -1.40 -19.20 2.08
N TYR A 145 -1.04 -19.02 3.35
CA TYR A 145 -0.95 -17.68 3.97
C TYR A 145 0.22 -16.86 3.42
N TYR A 146 1.35 -17.50 3.09
CA TYR A 146 2.45 -16.84 2.39
C TYR A 146 2.04 -16.35 1.00
N LYS A 147 1.33 -17.17 0.23
CA LYS A 147 0.78 -16.76 -1.08
C LYS A 147 -0.24 -15.64 -0.95
N GLN A 148 -1.09 -15.66 0.09
CA GLN A 148 -2.02 -14.58 0.37
C GLN A 148 -1.26 -13.26 0.61
N TRP A 149 -0.21 -13.30 1.43
CA TRP A 149 0.65 -12.16 1.66
C TRP A 149 1.33 -11.68 0.36
N THR A 150 1.91 -12.58 -0.43
CA THR A 150 2.53 -12.25 -1.72
C THR A 150 1.55 -11.57 -2.67
N ASN A 151 0.29 -12.04 -2.71
CA ASN A 151 -0.76 -11.39 -3.51
C ASN A 151 -1.07 -9.98 -3.02
N THR A 152 -1.04 -9.74 -1.71
CA THR A 152 -1.21 -8.40 -1.12
C THR A 152 -0.05 -7.49 -1.52
N ILE A 153 1.20 -7.98 -1.45
CA ILE A 153 2.37 -7.21 -1.89
C ILE A 153 2.31 -6.92 -3.40
N ASN A 154 1.90 -7.89 -4.23
CA ASN A 154 1.74 -7.66 -5.67
C ASN A 154 0.68 -6.56 -5.96
N LYS A 155 -0.41 -6.52 -5.20
CA LYS A 155 -1.39 -5.42 -5.28
C LYS A 155 -0.76 -4.10 -4.84
N ALA A 156 0.04 -4.09 -3.77
CA ALA A 156 0.75 -2.91 -3.31
C ALA A 156 1.74 -2.38 -4.37
N ILE A 157 2.44 -3.29 -5.07
CA ILE A 157 3.30 -2.94 -6.22
C ILE A 157 2.48 -2.29 -7.34
N GLN A 158 1.35 -2.89 -7.73
CA GLN A 158 0.50 -2.41 -8.82
C GLN A 158 -0.15 -1.04 -8.53
N HIS A 159 -0.44 -0.76 -7.27
CA HIS A 159 -1.11 0.46 -6.83
C HIS A 159 -0.19 1.46 -6.14
N GLU A 160 1.12 1.20 -6.15
CA GLU A 160 2.14 2.01 -5.46
C GLU A 160 1.80 2.29 -3.98
N GLN A 161 1.20 1.31 -3.30
CA GLN A 161 0.85 1.43 -1.89
C GLN A 161 2.06 1.20 -0.99
N GLY A 162 2.14 2.00 0.07
CA GLY A 162 3.21 1.88 1.07
C GLY A 162 3.06 0.64 1.95
N ILE A 163 4.18 0.03 2.31
CA ILE A 163 4.29 -1.00 3.35
C ILE A 163 5.37 -0.61 4.35
N ASN A 164 5.22 -1.04 5.60
CA ASN A 164 6.22 -0.81 6.63
C ASN A 164 7.29 -1.89 6.61
N VAL A 165 8.53 -1.49 6.80
CA VAL A 165 9.70 -2.36 6.90
C VAL A 165 10.60 -1.88 8.02
N HIS A 166 11.30 -2.81 8.67
CA HIS A 166 12.36 -2.52 9.64
C HIS A 166 13.72 -2.63 8.95
N ILE A 167 14.60 -1.66 9.18
CA ILE A 167 15.95 -1.65 8.60
C ILE A 167 16.91 -2.37 9.55
N ASP A 168 17.39 -3.54 9.14
CA ASP A 168 18.27 -4.39 9.97
C ASP A 168 19.73 -3.96 9.89
N SER A 169 20.23 -3.64 8.68
CA SER A 169 21.63 -3.35 8.48
C SER A 169 21.93 -2.59 7.19
N LEU A 170 23.01 -1.83 7.19
CA LEU A 170 23.60 -1.21 6.03
C LEU A 170 24.55 -2.19 5.33
N VAL A 171 24.44 -2.29 4.01
CA VAL A 171 25.33 -3.10 3.17
C VAL A 171 25.83 -2.30 1.96
N LYS A 172 26.78 -2.84 1.21
CA LYS A 172 27.24 -2.19 -0.02
C LYS A 172 26.07 -2.04 -1.02
N GLY A 173 25.67 -0.81 -1.24
CA GLY A 173 24.61 -0.44 -2.20
C GLY A 173 23.24 -0.20 -1.62
N GLY A 174 23.02 -0.38 -0.31
CA GLY A 174 21.72 -0.11 0.31
C GLY A 174 21.53 -0.77 1.66
N TYR A 175 20.28 -1.12 1.96
CA TYR A 175 19.86 -1.64 3.26
C TYR A 175 19.20 -3.00 3.12
N ILE A 176 19.55 -3.90 4.02
CA ILE A 176 18.78 -5.13 4.29
C ILE A 176 17.73 -4.78 5.33
N CYS A 177 16.51 -5.13 5.03
CA CYS A 177 15.34 -4.88 5.85
C CYS A 177 14.48 -6.13 5.92
N HIS A 178 13.49 -6.12 6.80
CA HIS A 178 12.45 -7.12 6.80
C HIS A 178 11.05 -6.48 6.92
N THR A 179 10.05 -7.22 6.49
CA THR A 179 8.65 -6.91 6.71
C THR A 179 7.91 -8.13 7.20
N ASP A 180 6.88 -7.95 8.02
CA ASP A 180 6.09 -9.05 8.57
C ASP A 180 5.22 -9.71 7.50
N ILE A 181 5.18 -11.04 7.54
CA ILE A 181 4.18 -11.83 6.82
C ILE A 181 2.92 -11.85 7.68
N THR A 182 2.24 -10.70 7.73
CA THR A 182 1.13 -10.42 8.65
C THR A 182 0.12 -11.57 8.78
N PRO A 183 -0.35 -12.24 7.70
CA PRO A 183 -1.29 -13.34 7.84
C PRO A 183 -0.75 -14.52 8.64
N LEU A 184 0.55 -14.83 8.51
CA LEU A 184 1.18 -15.90 9.29
C LEU A 184 1.42 -15.49 10.74
N CYS A 185 1.81 -14.24 10.97
CA CYS A 185 1.98 -13.71 12.32
C CYS A 185 0.65 -13.73 13.08
N GLN A 186 -0.44 -13.33 12.45
CA GLN A 186 -1.79 -13.36 13.03
C GLN A 186 -2.27 -14.79 13.33
N LEU A 187 -2.00 -15.73 12.41
CA LEU A 187 -2.40 -17.13 12.57
C LEU A 187 -1.67 -17.79 13.74
N THR A 188 -0.37 -17.58 13.84
CA THR A 188 0.49 -18.37 14.72
C THR A 188 0.90 -17.66 16.01
N GLY A 189 0.70 -16.33 16.08
CA GLY A 189 1.22 -15.49 17.18
C GLY A 189 2.76 -15.39 17.19
N LYS A 190 3.44 -15.91 16.17
CA LYS A 190 4.91 -15.83 16.00
C LYS A 190 5.26 -14.85 14.89
N THR A 191 6.46 -14.28 14.97
CA THR A 191 6.99 -13.42 13.92
C THR A 191 7.46 -14.24 12.72
N TYR A 192 6.90 -13.96 11.57
CA TYR A 192 7.35 -14.44 10.26
C TYR A 192 7.69 -13.23 9.41
N THR A 193 8.92 -13.16 8.94
CA THR A 193 9.42 -12.03 8.17
C THR A 193 9.81 -12.40 6.76
N HIS A 194 9.77 -11.43 5.87
CA HIS A 194 10.28 -11.53 4.51
C HIS A 194 11.37 -10.48 4.29
N SER A 195 12.45 -10.90 3.64
CA SER A 195 13.58 -10.02 3.33
C SER A 195 13.21 -8.93 2.33
N VAL A 196 13.64 -7.71 2.61
CA VAL A 196 13.44 -6.53 1.77
C VAL A 196 14.78 -5.84 1.55
N PHE A 197 15.03 -5.39 0.32
CA PHE A 197 16.18 -4.58 -0.01
C PHE A 197 15.77 -3.17 -0.43
N ILE A 198 16.38 -2.16 0.19
CA ILE A 198 16.22 -0.75 -0.20
C ILE A 198 17.55 -0.26 -0.77
N PRO A 199 17.66 0.06 -2.07
CA PRO A 199 18.85 0.68 -2.62
C PRO A 199 19.18 1.99 -1.88
N GLY A 200 20.46 2.28 -1.61
CA GLY A 200 20.89 3.46 -0.86
C GLY A 200 20.37 4.78 -1.49
N SER A 201 20.33 4.86 -2.82
CA SER A 201 19.75 6.01 -3.54
C SER A 201 18.23 6.13 -3.43
N HIS A 202 17.57 5.15 -2.80
CA HIS A 202 16.11 5.10 -2.63
C HIS A 202 15.66 5.33 -1.19
N ILE A 203 16.57 5.67 -0.27
CA ILE A 203 16.21 5.90 1.14
C ILE A 203 15.72 7.33 1.38
N VAL A 204 16.27 8.30 0.68
CA VAL A 204 15.90 9.73 0.75
C VAL A 204 15.52 10.26 -0.63
N LEU A 205 14.94 11.45 -0.68
CA LEU A 205 14.51 12.06 -1.94
C LEU A 205 15.73 12.50 -2.76
N ASN A 206 16.68 13.20 -2.16
CA ASN A 206 17.84 13.77 -2.85
C ASN A 206 19.17 13.21 -2.34
N ILE A 207 19.72 13.75 -1.25
CA ILE A 207 21.07 13.42 -0.76
C ILE A 207 21.00 12.92 0.68
N GLU A 208 21.75 11.87 0.97
CA GLU A 208 21.97 11.36 2.32
C GLU A 208 23.46 11.26 2.58
N TYR A 209 23.90 11.81 3.69
CA TYR A 209 25.30 11.79 4.13
C TYR A 209 25.53 10.82 5.29
N ASP A 210 24.51 10.60 6.11
CA ASP A 210 24.56 9.67 7.24
C ASP A 210 23.65 8.46 6.97
N PHE A 211 24.20 7.48 6.29
CA PHE A 211 23.49 6.26 5.96
C PHE A 211 23.22 5.38 7.18
N GLU A 212 24.03 5.46 8.20
CA GLU A 212 23.92 4.61 9.40
C GLU A 212 22.74 4.98 10.29
N LYS A 213 22.28 6.22 10.25
CA LYS A 213 21.14 6.69 11.05
C LYS A 213 19.84 5.93 10.79
N TRP A 214 19.73 5.27 9.64
CA TRP A 214 18.52 4.54 9.26
C TRP A 214 18.47 3.13 9.83
N VAL A 215 19.61 2.57 10.27
CA VAL A 215 19.66 1.22 10.85
C VAL A 215 18.89 1.20 12.17
N GLY A 216 18.07 0.18 12.36
CA GLY A 216 17.18 0.01 13.51
C GLY A 216 15.89 0.83 13.43
N GLN A 217 15.59 1.48 12.31
CA GLN A 217 14.38 2.27 12.16
C GLN A 217 13.31 1.56 11.34
N ASP A 218 12.04 1.85 11.68
CA ASP A 218 10.89 1.47 10.88
C ASP A 218 10.61 2.56 9.85
N VAL A 219 10.51 2.17 8.59
CA VAL A 219 10.23 3.09 7.49
C VAL A 219 9.12 2.55 6.58
N THR A 220 8.38 3.45 5.98
CA THR A 220 7.43 3.09 4.92
C THR A 220 8.12 3.12 3.57
N ILE A 221 7.91 2.11 2.75
CA ILE A 221 8.41 2.00 1.38
C ILE A 221 7.27 1.69 0.41
N VAL A 222 7.44 2.06 -0.85
CA VAL A 222 6.63 1.50 -1.95
C VAL A 222 7.37 0.27 -2.48
N PRO A 223 6.80 -0.94 -2.39
CA PRO A 223 7.40 -2.13 -2.96
C PRO A 223 7.43 -2.02 -4.49
N GLN A 224 8.48 -2.52 -5.13
CA GLN A 224 8.68 -2.40 -6.57
C GLN A 224 8.63 -3.73 -7.30
N LYS A 225 9.35 -4.72 -6.81
CA LYS A 225 9.43 -6.05 -7.42
C LYS A 225 10.03 -7.06 -6.47
N PHE A 226 9.72 -8.33 -6.70
CA PHE A 226 10.49 -9.44 -6.14
C PHE A 226 11.71 -9.71 -7.03
N VAL A 227 12.84 -9.99 -6.41
CA VAL A 227 14.08 -10.39 -7.08
C VAL A 227 14.62 -11.67 -6.46
N GLU A 228 15.26 -12.53 -7.25
CA GLU A 228 16.01 -13.66 -6.74
C GLU A 228 17.23 -13.12 -6.00
N PHE A 229 17.26 -13.30 -4.67
CA PHE A 229 18.34 -12.77 -3.84
C PHE A 229 19.44 -13.80 -3.62
N ARG A 230 19.06 -15.05 -3.40
CA ARG A 230 19.98 -16.15 -3.13
C ARG A 230 19.41 -17.45 -3.68
N ARG A 231 20.27 -18.21 -4.33
CA ARG A 231 19.98 -19.60 -4.65
C ARG A 231 20.83 -20.47 -3.72
N ASP A 232 20.19 -21.28 -2.88
CA ASP A 232 20.90 -22.30 -2.14
C ASP A 232 21.39 -23.37 -3.14
N MET A 233 22.70 -23.43 -3.32
CA MET A 233 23.34 -24.33 -4.28
C MET A 233 23.17 -25.83 -3.92
N LYS A 234 22.84 -26.13 -2.66
CA LYS A 234 22.64 -27.52 -2.20
C LYS A 234 21.20 -28.00 -2.38
N THR A 235 20.23 -27.12 -2.08
CA THR A 235 18.82 -27.46 -2.11
C THR A 235 18.11 -26.97 -3.36
N GLY A 236 18.73 -26.09 -4.13
CA GLY A 236 18.11 -25.40 -5.28
C GLY A 236 17.02 -24.40 -4.89
N LEU A 237 16.81 -24.16 -3.59
CA LEU A 237 15.83 -23.21 -3.10
C LEU A 237 16.24 -21.78 -3.48
N ILE A 238 15.29 -21.04 -4.01
CA ILE A 238 15.45 -19.64 -4.37
C ILE A 238 14.83 -18.81 -3.27
N GLU A 239 15.65 -18.01 -2.60
CA GLU A 239 15.17 -16.96 -1.71
C GLU A 239 14.90 -15.72 -2.53
N ASN A 240 13.66 -15.30 -2.55
CA ASN A 240 13.26 -14.02 -3.15
C ASN A 240 13.35 -12.92 -2.10
N SER A 241 13.87 -11.76 -2.49
CA SER A 241 13.82 -10.54 -1.71
C SER A 241 12.91 -9.54 -2.39
N LEU A 242 12.20 -8.75 -1.59
CA LEU A 242 11.38 -7.66 -2.09
C LEU A 242 12.25 -6.41 -2.22
N VAL A 243 12.28 -5.79 -3.39
CA VAL A 243 12.94 -4.48 -3.56
C VAL A 243 11.90 -3.39 -3.36
N GLY A 244 12.24 -2.39 -2.56
CA GLY A 244 11.38 -1.27 -2.26
C GLY A 244 12.07 0.09 -2.32
N SER A 245 11.28 1.16 -2.25
CA SER A 245 11.74 2.54 -2.35
C SER A 245 11.01 3.43 -1.37
N ARG A 246 11.72 3.97 -0.40
CA ARG A 246 11.23 5.05 0.46
C ARG A 246 11.13 6.36 -0.33
N LYS A 247 12.06 6.61 -1.24
CA LYS A 247 12.02 7.77 -2.14
C LYS A 247 10.68 7.92 -2.87
N LYS A 248 10.09 6.84 -3.32
CA LYS A 248 8.75 6.88 -3.95
C LYS A 248 7.66 7.34 -2.96
N VAL A 249 7.71 6.91 -1.71
CA VAL A 249 6.78 7.39 -0.67
C VAL A 249 6.93 8.91 -0.52
N LEU A 250 8.17 9.39 -0.37
CA LEU A 250 8.44 10.82 -0.22
C LEU A 250 7.98 11.63 -1.45
N GLN A 251 8.15 11.09 -2.66
CA GLN A 251 7.63 11.72 -3.89
C GLN A 251 6.10 11.83 -3.90
N ILE A 252 5.40 10.77 -3.47
CA ILE A 252 3.94 10.78 -3.38
C ILE A 252 3.46 11.81 -2.34
N VAL A 253 4.09 11.83 -1.16
CA VAL A 253 3.78 12.80 -0.11
C VAL A 253 4.06 14.23 -0.58
N GLY A 254 5.22 14.47 -1.21
CA GLY A 254 5.58 15.78 -1.76
C GLY A 254 4.60 16.26 -2.84
N MET A 255 4.15 15.33 -3.69
CA MET A 255 3.15 15.63 -4.72
C MET A 255 1.79 16.04 -4.14
N ASN A 256 1.35 15.39 -3.07
CA ASN A 256 0.12 15.75 -2.36
C ASN A 256 0.27 17.11 -1.64
N ASN A 257 1.41 17.34 -1.00
CA ASN A 257 1.69 18.60 -0.32
C ASN A 257 1.74 19.79 -1.30
N ILE A 258 2.40 19.63 -2.46
CA ILE A 258 2.42 20.71 -3.48
C ILE A 258 1.03 20.97 -4.05
N HIS A 259 0.21 19.92 -4.22
CA HIS A 259 -1.18 20.09 -4.65
C HIS A 259 -1.98 20.94 -3.66
N GLU A 260 -1.86 20.65 -2.36
CA GLU A 260 -2.55 21.40 -1.30
C GLU A 260 -2.11 22.87 -1.28
N ILE A 261 -0.78 23.12 -1.27
CA ILE A 261 -0.23 24.48 -1.19
C ILE A 261 -0.61 25.28 -2.45
N TYR A 262 -0.47 24.69 -3.63
CA TYR A 262 -0.83 25.34 -4.89
C TYR A 262 -2.33 25.67 -4.98
N SER A 263 -3.19 24.78 -4.49
CA SER A 263 -4.64 25.04 -4.45
C SER A 263 -4.99 26.21 -3.55
N LYS A 264 -4.35 26.33 -2.39
CA LYS A 264 -4.50 27.49 -1.49
C LYS A 264 -4.00 28.78 -2.15
N TRP A 265 -2.86 28.71 -2.84
CA TRP A 265 -2.29 29.86 -3.56
C TRP A 265 -3.20 30.32 -4.69
N LEU A 266 -3.76 29.41 -5.50
CA LEU A 266 -4.73 29.75 -6.55
C LEU A 266 -5.99 30.42 -6.01
N LEU A 267 -6.55 29.90 -4.91
CA LEU A 267 -7.72 30.49 -4.28
C LEU A 267 -7.46 31.94 -3.84
N ALA A 268 -6.31 32.19 -3.23
CA ALA A 268 -5.93 33.53 -2.82
C ALA A 268 -5.65 34.48 -4.00
N SER A 269 -5.11 33.93 -5.10
CA SER A 269 -4.85 34.72 -6.32
C SER A 269 -6.13 35.04 -7.12
N SER A 270 -7.19 34.25 -6.94
CA SER A 270 -8.47 34.42 -7.65
C SER A 270 -9.52 35.23 -6.89
N ASP A 271 -9.37 35.39 -5.57
CA ASP A 271 -10.29 36.14 -4.72
C ASP A 271 -9.51 37.18 -3.89
N GLU A 272 -9.62 38.44 -4.25
CA GLU A 272 -8.96 39.58 -3.54
C GLU A 272 -9.28 39.65 -2.04
N ARG A 273 -10.35 38.98 -1.59
CA ARG A 273 -10.72 38.87 -0.16
C ARG A 273 -9.91 37.85 0.61
N VAL A 274 -9.27 36.91 -0.10
CA VAL A 274 -8.43 35.85 0.50
C VAL A 274 -6.98 36.31 0.36
N LYS A 275 -6.38 36.73 1.46
CA LYS A 275 -4.97 37.11 1.47
C LYS A 275 -4.09 35.87 1.63
N TYR A 276 -3.31 35.53 0.62
CA TYR A 276 -2.25 34.55 0.78
C TYR A 276 -1.16 35.12 1.69
N VAL A 277 -0.92 34.45 2.79
CA VAL A 277 0.22 34.74 3.66
C VAL A 277 1.26 33.64 3.41
N PRO A 278 2.41 33.95 2.79
CA PRO A 278 3.45 32.98 2.57
C PRO A 278 3.95 32.39 3.90
N GLU A 279 3.84 31.06 4.03
CA GLU A 279 4.45 30.35 5.16
C GLU A 279 5.97 30.30 4.96
N THR A 280 6.72 30.42 6.06
CA THR A 280 8.17 30.16 6.09
C THR A 280 8.40 28.66 6.29
N PHE A 281 9.21 28.07 5.44
CA PHE A 281 9.55 26.67 5.49
C PHE A 281 11.03 26.48 5.78
N GLU A 282 11.35 25.50 6.59
CA GLU A 282 12.70 24.98 6.72
C GLU A 282 13.00 24.07 5.53
N GLY A 283 14.13 24.27 4.91
CA GLY A 283 14.59 23.48 3.78
C GLY A 283 16.09 23.15 3.87
N THR A 284 16.53 22.33 2.95
CA THR A 284 17.92 21.93 2.77
C THR A 284 18.33 22.16 1.32
N VAL A 285 19.47 22.76 1.11
CA VAL A 285 20.06 22.91 -0.23
C VAL A 285 20.42 21.51 -0.77
N THR A 286 19.88 21.16 -1.94
CA THR A 286 20.09 19.83 -2.53
C THR A 286 20.95 19.84 -3.78
N GLY A 287 21.18 21.01 -4.36
CA GLY A 287 22.02 21.17 -5.54
C GLY A 287 22.11 22.62 -5.98
N ILE A 288 23.08 22.88 -6.84
CA ILE A 288 23.37 24.19 -7.41
C ILE A 288 23.22 24.10 -8.93
N ILE A 289 22.60 25.09 -9.54
CA ILE A 289 22.55 25.26 -10.99
C ILE A 289 23.17 26.59 -11.37
N ASN A 290 24.14 26.52 -12.28
CA ASN A 290 24.76 27.69 -12.88
C ASN A 290 24.86 27.47 -14.39
N SER A 291 23.89 27.95 -15.11
CA SER A 291 23.81 27.83 -16.58
C SER A 291 23.50 29.18 -17.20
N SER A 292 23.70 29.31 -18.51
CA SER A 292 23.40 30.57 -19.25
C SER A 292 21.95 31.05 -19.08
N ASN A 293 21.03 30.15 -18.77
CA ASN A 293 19.58 30.47 -18.73
C ASN A 293 18.98 30.42 -17.32
N LYS A 294 19.65 29.79 -16.34
CA LYS A 294 19.15 29.67 -14.96
C LYS A 294 20.33 29.58 -14.01
N THR A 295 20.28 30.41 -12.96
CA THR A 295 21.24 30.40 -11.88
C THR A 295 20.47 30.34 -10.57
N GLY A 296 20.92 29.50 -9.64
CA GLY A 296 20.25 29.34 -8.34
C GLY A 296 20.57 28.04 -7.64
N ILE A 297 19.85 27.79 -6.59
CA ILE A 297 19.97 26.56 -5.79
C ILE A 297 18.66 25.77 -5.79
N PHE A 298 18.75 24.46 -5.75
CA PHE A 298 17.62 23.60 -5.48
C PHE A 298 17.46 23.42 -3.98
N VAL A 299 16.27 23.68 -3.46
CA VAL A 299 15.92 23.51 -2.05
C VAL A 299 14.85 22.45 -1.91
N GLU A 300 15.04 21.52 -0.98
CA GLU A 300 14.02 20.57 -0.54
C GLU A 300 13.44 21.03 0.79
N LEU A 301 12.12 21.18 0.86
CA LEU A 301 11.41 21.48 2.11
C LEU A 301 11.38 20.24 3.02
N ASN A 302 12.01 20.33 4.20
CA ASN A 302 12.31 19.18 5.06
C ASN A 302 11.10 18.30 5.42
N ASN A 303 9.98 18.89 5.82
CA ASN A 303 8.79 18.15 6.26
C ASN A 303 7.70 18.04 5.20
N LYS A 304 7.94 18.59 4.00
CA LYS A 304 6.96 18.60 2.90
C LYS A 304 7.40 17.74 1.72
N PHE A 305 8.69 17.41 1.63
CA PHE A 305 9.28 16.62 0.54
C PHE A 305 9.02 17.23 -0.84
N ILE A 306 9.05 18.54 -0.90
CA ILE A 306 8.87 19.34 -2.11
C ILE A 306 10.22 19.94 -2.46
N THR A 307 10.64 19.77 -3.71
CA THR A 307 11.85 20.39 -4.23
C THR A 307 11.49 21.51 -5.21
N GLY A 308 12.10 22.66 -5.06
CA GLY A 308 11.95 23.81 -5.95
C GLY A 308 13.26 24.54 -6.20
N LEU A 309 13.23 25.52 -7.08
CA LEU A 309 14.35 26.37 -7.41
C LEU A 309 14.25 27.67 -6.62
N MET A 310 15.35 28.11 -6.01
CA MET A 310 15.54 29.46 -5.52
C MET A 310 16.53 30.15 -6.45
N PRO A 311 16.08 31.09 -7.28
CA PRO A 311 16.98 31.90 -8.12
C PRO A 311 17.90 32.75 -7.23
N ILE A 312 19.17 32.74 -7.53
CA ILE A 312 20.20 33.49 -6.82
C ILE A 312 21.20 34.03 -7.86
N ASP A 313 21.77 35.19 -7.61
CA ASP A 313 22.83 35.72 -8.47
C ASP A 313 24.09 34.86 -8.45
N ALA A 314 24.78 34.80 -9.56
CA ALA A 314 25.93 33.93 -9.73
C ALA A 314 27.07 34.17 -8.70
N MET A 315 27.15 35.38 -8.17
CA MET A 315 28.13 35.74 -7.14
C MET A 315 27.80 35.14 -5.78
N ASP A 316 26.53 35.05 -5.45
CA ASP A 316 26.07 34.56 -4.15
C ASP A 316 25.99 33.03 -4.10
N LEU A 317 26.13 32.34 -5.25
CA LEU A 317 26.11 30.86 -5.30
C LEU A 317 27.23 30.22 -4.50
N LEU A 318 28.36 30.94 -4.31
CA LEU A 318 29.51 30.42 -3.59
C LEU A 318 29.25 30.26 -2.09
N ASP A 319 28.23 30.92 -1.57
CA ASP A 319 27.86 30.89 -0.16
C ASP A 319 27.01 29.66 0.20
N TYR A 320 26.58 28.87 -0.79
CA TYR A 320 25.69 27.74 -0.58
C TYR A 320 26.35 26.41 -0.96
N HIS A 321 26.14 25.41 -0.11
CA HIS A 321 26.61 24.05 -0.36
C HIS A 321 25.45 23.05 -0.21
N PRO A 322 25.45 21.95 -0.98
CA PRO A 322 24.50 20.87 -0.74
C PRO A 322 24.60 20.36 0.70
N GLY A 323 23.45 20.31 1.39
CA GLY A 323 23.35 19.97 2.80
C GLY A 323 23.12 21.18 3.72
N ASP A 324 23.31 22.40 3.26
CA ASP A 324 23.09 23.60 4.09
C ASP A 324 21.61 23.76 4.44
N PRO A 325 21.28 24.06 5.71
CA PRO A 325 19.93 24.41 6.11
C PRO A 325 19.59 25.82 5.64
N ILE A 326 18.36 26.03 5.22
CA ILE A 326 17.90 27.31 4.72
C ILE A 326 16.41 27.54 5.10
N GLN A 327 16.03 28.79 5.33
CA GLN A 327 14.64 29.18 5.48
C GLN A 327 14.16 29.87 4.22
N VAL A 328 13.03 29.41 3.68
CA VAL A 328 12.48 29.90 2.42
C VAL A 328 10.99 30.12 2.49
N LYS A 329 10.49 30.97 1.60
CA LYS A 329 9.07 31.13 1.27
C LYS A 329 8.83 30.74 -0.17
N ILE A 330 7.60 30.35 -0.49
CA ILE A 330 7.21 30.16 -1.89
C ILE A 330 6.79 31.52 -2.43
N SER A 331 7.55 32.04 -3.40
CA SER A 331 7.26 33.29 -4.07
C SER A 331 6.24 33.12 -5.19
N GLU A 332 6.39 32.05 -5.98
CA GLU A 332 5.52 31.74 -7.09
C GLU A 332 5.52 30.24 -7.45
N PHE A 333 4.66 29.86 -8.37
CA PHE A 333 4.61 28.51 -8.93
C PHE A 333 4.77 28.55 -10.44
N GLU A 334 5.74 27.82 -10.95
CA GLU A 334 5.89 27.55 -12.39
C GLU A 334 5.06 26.31 -12.75
N VAL A 335 4.20 26.42 -13.75
CA VAL A 335 3.52 25.27 -14.36
C VAL A 335 4.21 25.00 -15.71
N GLN A 336 4.52 23.72 -15.97
CA GLN A 336 5.17 23.37 -17.24
C GLN A 336 4.26 23.75 -18.42
N GLU A 337 4.79 24.51 -19.36
CA GLU A 337 4.05 25.05 -20.51
C GLU A 337 3.29 23.96 -21.27
N GLY A 338 2.02 24.23 -21.57
CA GLY A 338 1.14 23.32 -22.30
C GLY A 338 0.69 22.09 -21.52
N LYS A 339 0.93 22.02 -20.20
CA LYS A 339 0.48 20.91 -19.35
C LYS A 339 -0.48 21.35 -18.28
N ASP A 340 -1.40 20.44 -17.94
CA ASP A 340 -2.23 20.61 -16.76
C ASP A 340 -1.36 20.62 -15.50
N PRO A 341 -1.66 21.47 -14.50
CA PRO A 341 -0.90 21.51 -13.24
C PRO A 341 -0.78 20.14 -12.58
N PHE A 342 -1.85 19.36 -12.61
CA PHE A 342 -1.94 18.05 -12.00
C PHE A 342 -2.58 17.05 -12.94
N VAL A 343 -2.05 15.84 -12.95
CA VAL A 343 -2.57 14.72 -13.75
C VAL A 343 -3.17 13.69 -12.82
N TYR A 344 -4.41 13.31 -13.08
CA TYR A 344 -5.14 12.32 -12.29
C TYR A 344 -5.44 11.06 -13.12
N ASN A 345 -5.52 9.92 -12.44
CA ASN A 345 -6.03 8.71 -13.08
C ASN A 345 -7.56 8.74 -13.19
N LYS A 346 -8.14 7.72 -13.83
CA LYS A 346 -9.60 7.59 -13.99
C LYS A 346 -10.37 7.46 -12.66
N LYS A 347 -9.65 7.19 -11.56
CA LYS A 347 -10.21 7.08 -10.20
C LYS A 347 -10.05 8.36 -9.37
N GLY A 348 -9.52 9.44 -9.96
CA GLY A 348 -9.29 10.71 -9.27
C GLY A 348 -8.02 10.75 -8.40
N GLN A 349 -7.16 9.74 -8.45
CA GLN A 349 -5.90 9.74 -7.72
C GLN A 349 -4.86 10.57 -8.46
N LEU A 350 -4.12 11.40 -7.74
CA LEU A 350 -3.05 12.24 -8.28
C LEU A 350 -1.87 11.36 -8.73
N LEU A 351 -1.55 11.41 -10.03
CA LEU A 351 -0.46 10.65 -10.64
C LEU A 351 0.81 11.45 -10.82
N LYS A 352 0.67 12.76 -11.09
CA LYS A 352 1.79 13.62 -11.42
C LYS A 352 1.47 15.08 -11.14
N SER A 353 2.46 15.82 -10.64
CA SER A 353 2.47 17.28 -10.59
C SER A 353 3.37 17.82 -11.70
N ASN A 354 2.87 18.79 -12.44
CA ASN A 354 3.65 19.62 -13.37
C ASN A 354 3.91 21.02 -12.78
N VAL A 355 3.57 21.19 -11.49
CA VAL A 355 3.78 22.43 -10.72
C VAL A 355 5.13 22.35 -10.02
N ARG A 356 5.89 23.42 -10.08
CA ARG A 356 7.17 23.59 -9.38
C ARG A 356 7.14 24.87 -8.58
N PRO A 357 7.43 24.85 -7.28
CA PRO A 357 7.55 26.07 -6.51
C PRO A 357 8.87 26.78 -6.86
N VAL A 358 8.80 28.10 -6.90
CA VAL A 358 9.97 28.99 -6.89
C VAL A 358 10.08 29.56 -5.48
N PHE A 359 11.25 29.50 -4.92
CA PHE A 359 11.52 29.94 -3.56
C PHE A 359 12.22 31.31 -3.54
N GLU A 360 12.04 32.02 -2.43
CA GLU A 360 12.82 33.17 -2.02
C GLU A 360 13.28 33.00 -0.58
N LEU A 361 14.28 33.73 -0.14
CA LEU A 361 14.69 33.78 1.27
C LEU A 361 13.55 34.28 2.15
N ALA A 362 13.38 33.65 3.32
CA ALA A 362 12.31 33.97 4.25
C ALA A 362 12.55 35.27 5.03
#